data_824a74ad42fd705beb9474f7c01b93a5
#
_entry.id   824a74ad42fd705beb9474f7c01b93a5
#
_cell.length_a   1.000
_cell.length_b   1.000
_cell.length_c   1.000
_cell.angle_alpha   90.00
_cell.angle_beta   90.00
_cell.angle_gamma   90.00
#
_symmetry.space_group_name_H-M   'P 1'
#
loop_
_entity.id
_entity.type
_entity.pdbx_description
1 polymer ?
#
loop_
_entity_poly.entity_id
_entity_poly.type
_entity_poly.pdbx_seq_one_letter_code
_entity_poly.pdbx_strand_id
1 'polypeptide(L)'
;MFKQELKIDGRLVGHQHPNYIIAEMSANHGQSLSRAKELVYAAKEAGADAIKLQTYSADTLTMKCDLPHFFIKDGPWKGQYLYDLYQHAYMPWEFHAELFELAKKIGITCFSSPFDKSAVDLLEQLDAPAYKIASPELIDHQLIRDVAATGKPVIMSTGGATLPEIADAVKVAKDAGVTELCLLKCTSTYPAPADSINLRTIPHMREAFSVPVGLSDHTLGNDVPLASVAVGGCVIEKHFVMDKNDQTADSFFSMTPEELQNLVHGVRQIEKAMGQVHYPDTSCQKRRCVYLIKDVESGETLSNMHLRQMRPGGGEIQPKHLPSLIGRRVNKSLPAGTQLKWEDFC
;
A
#
# COMPACT_ATOMS: atom_id res chain seq x y z
N MET A 1 -24.86 2.74 0.45
CA MET A 1 -23.74 1.77 0.60
C MET A 1 -22.56 2.39 -0.13
N PHE A 2 -21.35 2.33 0.44
CA PHE A 2 -20.17 2.82 -0.25
C PHE A 2 -19.80 1.94 -1.43
N LYS A 3 -19.20 2.54 -2.46
CA LYS A 3 -18.59 1.79 -3.57
C LYS A 3 -17.33 1.05 -3.08
N GLN A 4 -16.99 -0.06 -3.72
CA GLN A 4 -15.77 -0.83 -3.41
C GLN A 4 -14.52 -0.26 -4.09
N GLU A 5 -14.66 0.83 -4.80
CA GLU A 5 -13.62 1.57 -5.50
C GLU A 5 -13.95 3.06 -5.56
N LEU A 6 -12.92 3.89 -5.65
CA LEU A 6 -13.00 5.32 -5.89
C LEU A 6 -12.53 5.61 -7.31
N LYS A 7 -13.03 6.67 -7.90
CA LYS A 7 -12.51 7.19 -9.17
C LYS A 7 -11.86 8.55 -8.96
N ILE A 8 -10.54 8.58 -8.91
CA ILE A 8 -9.76 9.81 -8.71
C ILE A 8 -9.07 10.17 -10.03
N ASP A 9 -9.40 11.34 -10.58
CA ASP A 9 -8.85 11.83 -11.84
C ASP A 9 -8.87 10.78 -12.98
N GLY A 10 -10.01 10.10 -13.12
CA GLY A 10 -10.22 9.06 -14.11
C GLY A 10 -9.68 7.67 -13.75
N ARG A 11 -8.80 7.54 -12.74
CA ARG A 11 -8.22 6.27 -12.31
C ARG A 11 -9.05 5.61 -11.20
N LEU A 12 -9.26 4.30 -11.35
CA LEU A 12 -9.91 3.48 -10.32
C LEU A 12 -8.92 3.10 -9.21
N VAL A 13 -9.35 3.25 -7.95
CA VAL A 13 -8.59 2.98 -6.73
C VAL A 13 -9.39 2.03 -5.86
N GLY A 14 -8.83 0.88 -5.53
CA GLY A 14 -9.49 -0.15 -4.73
C GLY A 14 -8.72 -1.47 -4.77
N HIS A 15 -9.22 -2.48 -4.07
CA HIS A 15 -8.51 -3.76 -3.89
C HIS A 15 -8.30 -4.58 -5.17
N GLN A 16 -9.06 -4.32 -6.22
CA GLN A 16 -8.93 -5.01 -7.52
C GLN A 16 -8.06 -4.25 -8.52
N HIS A 17 -7.49 -3.12 -8.11
CA HIS A 17 -6.69 -2.24 -8.94
C HIS A 17 -5.26 -2.16 -8.40
N PRO A 18 -4.29 -1.74 -9.23
CA PRO A 18 -2.94 -1.45 -8.74
C PRO A 18 -2.96 -0.42 -7.62
N ASN A 19 -2.13 -0.61 -6.60
CA ASN A 19 -2.02 0.31 -5.47
C ASN A 19 -1.84 1.74 -5.93
N TYR A 20 -2.56 2.65 -5.26
CA TYR A 20 -2.50 4.07 -5.51
C TYR A 20 -1.47 4.71 -4.56
N ILE A 21 -0.40 5.25 -5.13
CA ILE A 21 0.75 5.76 -4.37
C ILE A 21 0.70 7.28 -4.34
N ILE A 22 0.57 7.84 -3.14
CA ILE A 22 0.44 9.27 -2.87
C ILE A 22 1.74 9.77 -2.24
N ALA A 23 2.42 10.68 -2.93
CA ALA A 23 3.51 11.45 -2.36
C ALA A 23 2.94 12.65 -1.59
N GLU A 24 3.14 12.69 -0.29
CA GLU A 24 2.69 13.77 0.59
C GLU A 24 3.76 14.87 0.65
N MET A 25 3.49 16.03 0.06
CA MET A 25 4.41 17.16 0.10
C MET A 25 4.50 17.78 1.49
N SER A 26 3.37 17.86 2.19
CA SER A 26 3.31 18.48 3.52
C SER A 26 4.02 19.84 3.57
N ALA A 27 4.80 20.11 4.62
CA ALA A 27 5.58 21.33 4.80
C ALA A 27 6.93 21.35 4.05
N ASN A 28 7.26 20.29 3.27
CA ASN A 28 8.58 20.13 2.66
C ASN A 28 8.89 21.11 1.52
N HIS A 29 7.89 21.87 1.08
CA HIS A 29 8.08 23.00 0.17
C HIS A 29 8.84 24.17 0.82
N GLY A 30 8.91 24.28 2.18
CA GLY A 30 9.61 25.36 2.88
C GLY A 30 9.16 26.74 2.44
N GLN A 31 7.87 26.92 2.12
CA GLN A 31 7.25 28.16 1.59
C GLN A 31 7.94 28.72 0.32
N SER A 32 8.57 27.85 -0.47
CA SER A 32 9.17 28.16 -1.75
C SER A 32 8.38 27.52 -2.89
N LEU A 33 7.81 28.30 -3.78
CA LEU A 33 7.07 27.81 -4.95
C LEU A 33 7.96 27.01 -5.90
N SER A 34 9.22 27.40 -6.09
CA SER A 34 10.17 26.65 -6.92
C SER A 34 10.41 25.27 -6.35
N ARG A 35 10.66 25.15 -5.04
CA ARG A 35 10.83 23.85 -4.37
C ARG A 35 9.55 23.01 -4.44
N ALA A 36 8.38 23.60 -4.24
CA ALA A 36 7.11 22.91 -4.39
C ALA A 36 6.94 22.32 -5.81
N LYS A 37 7.30 23.09 -6.86
CA LYS A 37 7.28 22.61 -8.24
C LYS A 37 8.30 21.48 -8.47
N GLU A 38 9.50 21.57 -7.91
CA GLU A 38 10.50 20.49 -7.98
C GLU A 38 9.98 19.19 -7.35
N LEU A 39 9.30 19.29 -6.19
CA LEU A 39 8.67 18.13 -5.54
C LEU A 39 7.58 17.50 -6.43
N VAL A 40 6.77 18.31 -7.14
CA VAL A 40 5.75 17.79 -8.07
C VAL A 40 6.41 17.01 -9.22
N TYR A 41 7.47 17.55 -9.82
CA TYR A 41 8.23 16.85 -10.87
C TYR A 41 8.86 15.56 -10.35
N ALA A 42 9.56 15.62 -9.22
CA ALA A 42 10.22 14.47 -8.63
C ALA A 42 9.25 13.35 -8.22
N ALA A 43 8.07 13.69 -7.68
CA ALA A 43 7.03 12.70 -7.38
C ALA A 43 6.55 11.99 -8.65
N LYS A 44 6.36 12.74 -9.75
CA LYS A 44 5.99 12.17 -11.05
C LYS A 44 7.07 11.24 -11.59
N GLU A 45 8.32 11.66 -11.56
CA GLU A 45 9.46 10.89 -12.06
C GLU A 45 9.70 9.62 -11.22
N ALA A 46 9.49 9.69 -9.91
CA ALA A 46 9.56 8.54 -9.02
C ALA A 46 8.41 7.53 -9.25
N GLY A 47 7.38 7.90 -10.02
CA GLY A 47 6.26 7.04 -10.37
C GLY A 47 5.10 7.06 -9.39
N ALA A 48 5.00 8.09 -8.54
CA ALA A 48 3.80 8.31 -7.73
C ALA A 48 2.58 8.56 -8.62
N ASP A 49 1.43 8.13 -8.15
CA ASP A 49 0.15 8.33 -8.84
C ASP A 49 -0.44 9.71 -8.56
N ALA A 50 -0.14 10.24 -7.37
CA ALA A 50 -0.55 11.56 -6.96
C ALA A 50 0.48 12.27 -6.09
N ILE A 51 0.44 13.60 -6.14
CA ILE A 51 1.03 14.49 -5.15
C ILE A 51 -0.08 15.08 -4.29
N LYS A 52 0.07 15.05 -2.97
CA LYS A 52 -0.89 15.63 -2.03
C LYS A 52 -0.31 16.86 -1.36
N LEU A 53 -1.14 17.87 -1.24
CA LEU A 53 -0.86 19.13 -0.56
C LEU A 53 -1.61 19.20 0.77
N GLN A 54 -1.33 20.24 1.54
CA GLN A 54 -2.09 20.61 2.74
C GLN A 54 -2.56 22.06 2.58
N THR A 55 -3.86 22.29 2.77
CA THR A 55 -4.47 23.60 2.59
C THR A 55 -5.02 24.10 3.90
N TYR A 56 -4.21 24.92 4.57
CA TYR A 56 -4.54 25.62 5.81
C TYR A 56 -3.75 26.92 5.93
N SER A 57 -4.07 27.73 6.91
CA SER A 57 -3.23 28.81 7.45
C SER A 57 -3.05 28.58 8.95
N ALA A 58 -2.11 29.25 9.59
CA ALA A 58 -1.97 29.16 11.04
C ALA A 58 -3.27 29.54 11.76
N ASP A 59 -4.00 30.54 11.24
CA ASP A 59 -5.27 31.02 11.81
C ASP A 59 -6.44 30.06 11.64
N THR A 60 -6.42 29.17 10.63
CA THR A 60 -7.48 28.15 10.44
C THR A 60 -7.25 26.89 11.27
N LEU A 61 -6.01 26.64 11.73
CA LEU A 61 -5.68 25.48 12.57
C LEU A 61 -5.58 25.79 14.06
N THR A 62 -5.17 27.00 14.41
CA THR A 62 -4.91 27.40 15.80
C THR A 62 -5.06 28.90 15.92
N MET A 63 -4.67 29.44 17.06
CA MET A 63 -4.62 30.88 17.29
C MET A 63 -3.30 31.29 17.93
N LYS A 64 -2.86 32.54 17.70
CA LYS A 64 -1.69 33.09 18.37
C LYS A 64 -2.00 33.29 19.85
N CYS A 65 -1.44 32.41 20.70
CA CYS A 65 -1.73 32.39 22.11
C CYS A 65 -0.56 31.77 22.89
N ASP A 66 -0.21 32.39 24.02
CA ASP A 66 0.92 31.97 24.86
C ASP A 66 0.50 31.08 26.02
N LEU A 67 -0.76 30.59 26.06
CA LEU A 67 -1.21 29.66 27.08
C LEU A 67 -0.50 28.30 26.95
N PRO A 68 -0.24 27.59 28.08
CA PRO A 68 0.59 26.37 28.10
C PRO A 68 0.13 25.24 27.19
N HIS A 69 -1.15 25.15 26.82
CA HIS A 69 -1.69 24.11 25.94
C HIS A 69 -1.43 24.39 24.46
N PHE A 70 -1.01 25.62 24.08
CA PHE A 70 -0.54 25.92 22.74
C PHE A 70 0.98 25.72 22.58
N PHE A 71 1.72 25.44 23.68
CA PHE A 71 3.15 25.18 23.64
C PHE A 71 3.44 23.69 23.49
N ILE A 72 4.25 23.32 22.49
CA ILE A 72 4.63 21.93 22.20
C ILE A 72 5.69 21.49 23.19
N LYS A 73 5.31 20.58 24.10
CA LYS A 73 6.17 20.10 25.20
C LYS A 73 7.03 18.91 24.82
N ASP A 74 6.56 18.09 23.86
CA ASP A 74 7.16 16.83 23.51
C ASP A 74 7.14 16.62 21.98
N GLY A 75 7.90 15.61 21.52
CA GLY A 75 7.97 15.25 20.09
C GLY A 75 8.98 16.09 19.31
N PRO A 76 9.02 15.90 17.97
CA PRO A 76 10.04 16.49 17.11
C PRO A 76 9.95 18.02 17.00
N TRP A 77 8.79 18.61 17.24
CA TRP A 77 8.55 20.07 17.17
C TRP A 77 8.55 20.73 18.55
N LYS A 78 9.10 20.07 19.58
CA LYS A 78 9.19 20.57 20.95
C LYS A 78 9.88 21.93 21.04
N GLY A 79 9.36 22.78 21.91
CA GLY A 79 10.01 24.04 22.25
C GLY A 79 9.49 25.26 21.51
N GLN A 80 8.39 25.13 20.75
CA GLN A 80 7.73 26.23 20.04
C GLN A 80 6.23 26.23 20.28
N TYR A 81 5.56 27.31 19.93
CA TYR A 81 4.12 27.41 19.96
C TYR A 81 3.51 26.86 18.66
N LEU A 82 2.31 26.28 18.76
CA LEU A 82 1.59 25.73 17.58
C LEU A 82 1.42 26.75 16.47
N TYR A 83 1.10 27.99 16.81
CA TYR A 83 0.93 29.05 15.82
C TYR A 83 2.22 29.29 15.02
N ASP A 84 3.35 29.37 15.69
CA ASP A 84 4.64 29.62 15.04
C ASP A 84 5.04 28.43 14.14
N LEU A 85 4.83 27.20 14.61
CA LEU A 85 5.03 25.99 13.79
C LEU A 85 4.20 26.06 12.50
N TYR A 86 2.90 26.28 12.63
CA TYR A 86 2.00 26.30 11.45
C TYR A 86 2.26 27.52 10.55
N GLN A 87 2.68 28.66 11.11
CA GLN A 87 3.07 29.83 10.33
C GLN A 87 4.31 29.57 9.44
N HIS A 88 5.19 28.68 9.83
CA HIS A 88 6.37 28.25 9.03
C HIS A 88 6.07 27.04 8.12
N ALA A 89 5.05 26.26 8.45
CA ALA A 89 4.77 24.99 7.78
C ALA A 89 3.67 25.10 6.71
N TYR A 90 2.74 26.07 6.80
CA TYR A 90 1.63 26.17 5.85
C TYR A 90 2.10 26.48 4.43
N MET A 91 1.37 25.97 3.45
CA MET A 91 1.57 26.32 2.05
C MET A 91 0.88 27.65 1.74
N PRO A 92 1.58 28.68 1.22
CA PRO A 92 0.94 29.89 0.73
C PRO A 92 -0.16 29.54 -0.27
N TRP A 93 -1.36 30.11 -0.07
CA TRP A 93 -2.53 29.71 -0.83
C TRP A 93 -2.41 30.03 -2.32
N GLU A 94 -1.67 31.07 -2.66
CA GLU A 94 -1.35 31.45 -4.03
C GLU A 94 -0.54 30.40 -4.81
N PHE A 95 0.14 29.47 -4.11
CA PHE A 95 0.89 28.39 -4.77
C PHE A 95 -0.02 27.31 -5.35
N HIS A 96 -1.19 27.10 -4.76
CA HIS A 96 -2.08 26.00 -5.13
C HIS A 96 -2.44 26.01 -6.60
N ALA A 97 -2.87 27.15 -7.15
CA ALA A 97 -3.26 27.26 -8.56
C ALA A 97 -2.14 26.84 -9.50
N GLU A 98 -0.90 27.31 -9.24
CA GLU A 98 0.25 26.96 -10.07
C GLU A 98 0.64 25.49 -9.95
N LEU A 99 0.51 24.89 -8.75
CA LEU A 99 0.84 23.48 -8.53
C LEU A 99 -0.21 22.56 -9.15
N PHE A 100 -1.50 22.87 -9.07
CA PHE A 100 -2.58 22.13 -9.73
C PHE A 100 -2.43 22.20 -11.27
N GLU A 101 -2.14 23.37 -11.82
CA GLU A 101 -1.90 23.54 -13.25
C GLU A 101 -0.65 22.74 -13.71
N LEU A 102 0.47 22.83 -12.95
CA LEU A 102 1.67 22.07 -13.22
C LEU A 102 1.40 20.57 -13.21
N ALA A 103 0.75 20.07 -12.16
CA ALA A 103 0.44 18.64 -12.01
C ALA A 103 -0.41 18.14 -13.18
N LYS A 104 -1.44 18.89 -13.57
CA LYS A 104 -2.28 18.60 -14.75
C LYS A 104 -1.45 18.56 -16.03
N LYS A 105 -0.54 19.52 -16.21
CA LYS A 105 0.33 19.61 -17.41
C LYS A 105 1.25 18.41 -17.55
N ILE A 106 1.83 17.92 -16.44
CA ILE A 106 2.76 16.77 -16.47
C ILE A 106 2.08 15.42 -16.26
N GLY A 107 0.78 15.41 -16.01
CA GLY A 107 -0.04 14.20 -15.90
C GLY A 107 0.19 13.45 -14.59
N ILE A 108 0.26 14.15 -13.45
CA ILE A 108 0.17 13.57 -12.10
C ILE A 108 -1.07 14.14 -11.42
N THR A 109 -1.83 13.32 -10.71
CA THR A 109 -2.97 13.80 -9.93
C THR A 109 -2.50 14.70 -8.79
N CYS A 110 -3.14 15.86 -8.61
CA CYS A 110 -2.93 16.75 -7.47
C CYS A 110 -4.22 16.93 -6.70
N PHE A 111 -4.17 16.74 -5.39
CA PHE A 111 -5.27 17.01 -4.47
C PHE A 111 -4.73 17.43 -3.11
N SER A 112 -5.60 17.76 -2.16
CA SER A 112 -5.14 18.31 -0.88
C SER A 112 -5.95 17.81 0.31
N SER A 113 -5.37 18.00 1.50
CA SER A 113 -6.08 17.94 2.77
C SER A 113 -6.55 19.37 3.12
N PRO A 114 -7.87 19.67 3.12
CA PRO A 114 -8.41 20.88 3.72
C PRO A 114 -8.48 20.69 5.24
N PHE A 115 -8.35 21.80 5.97
CA PHE A 115 -8.49 21.80 7.43
C PHE A 115 -9.65 22.66 7.91
N ASP A 116 -10.31 23.37 6.99
CA ASP A 116 -11.50 24.17 7.27
C ASP A 116 -12.32 24.39 6.00
N LYS A 117 -13.48 25.02 6.14
CA LYS A 117 -14.39 25.32 5.03
C LYS A 117 -13.77 26.20 3.96
N SER A 118 -12.94 27.18 4.34
CA SER A 118 -12.32 28.10 3.37
C SER A 118 -11.31 27.37 2.48
N ALA A 119 -10.61 26.36 3.03
CA ALA A 119 -9.74 25.47 2.26
C ALA A 119 -10.54 24.61 1.27
N VAL A 120 -11.71 24.08 1.68
CA VAL A 120 -12.60 23.36 0.76
C VAL A 120 -13.04 24.26 -0.39
N ASP A 121 -13.42 25.50 -0.09
CA ASP A 121 -13.86 26.46 -1.12
C ASP A 121 -12.75 26.80 -2.13
N LEU A 122 -11.51 26.96 -1.67
CA LEU A 122 -10.36 27.15 -2.56
C LEU A 122 -10.15 25.92 -3.46
N LEU A 123 -10.18 24.72 -2.88
CA LEU A 123 -9.94 23.48 -3.62
C LEU A 123 -11.04 23.18 -4.64
N GLU A 124 -12.30 23.60 -4.38
CA GLU A 124 -13.38 23.55 -5.37
C GLU A 124 -13.14 24.50 -6.55
N GLN A 125 -12.62 25.71 -6.29
CA GLN A 125 -12.26 26.64 -7.36
C GLN A 125 -11.13 26.10 -8.25
N LEU A 126 -10.27 25.23 -7.71
CA LEU A 126 -9.17 24.58 -8.42
C LEU A 126 -9.57 23.21 -9.04
N ASP A 127 -10.84 22.82 -8.92
CA ASP A 127 -11.37 21.54 -9.36
C ASP A 127 -10.58 20.34 -8.84
N ALA A 128 -10.27 20.33 -7.54
CA ALA A 128 -9.58 19.21 -6.90
C ALA A 128 -10.34 17.89 -7.14
N PRO A 129 -9.67 16.82 -7.62
CA PRO A 129 -10.35 15.58 -8.03
C PRO A 129 -10.76 14.70 -6.86
N ALA A 130 -10.24 14.93 -5.66
CA ALA A 130 -10.51 14.19 -4.42
C ALA A 130 -10.13 15.03 -3.21
N TYR A 131 -10.59 14.60 -2.04
CA TYR A 131 -10.29 15.24 -0.76
C TYR A 131 -9.69 14.27 0.24
N LYS A 132 -8.76 14.77 1.06
CA LYS A 132 -8.19 14.01 2.17
C LYS A 132 -8.59 14.63 3.50
N ILE A 133 -9.19 13.84 4.38
CA ILE A 133 -9.37 14.19 5.80
C ILE A 133 -8.17 13.62 6.56
N ALA A 134 -7.37 14.47 7.17
CA ALA A 134 -6.22 14.05 7.95
C ALA A 134 -6.65 13.42 9.29
N SER A 135 -5.73 12.72 9.96
CA SER A 135 -6.09 11.95 11.17
C SER A 135 -6.67 12.80 12.30
N PRO A 136 -6.10 13.98 12.63
CA PRO A 136 -6.69 14.83 13.67
C PRO A 136 -8.10 15.33 13.33
N GLU A 137 -8.38 15.55 12.05
CA GLU A 137 -9.66 16.08 11.55
C GLU A 137 -10.74 14.99 11.39
N LEU A 138 -10.41 13.71 11.64
CA LEU A 138 -11.40 12.62 11.55
C LEU A 138 -12.61 12.84 12.46
N ILE A 139 -12.43 13.50 13.59
CA ILE A 139 -13.49 13.82 14.54
C ILE A 139 -14.19 15.16 14.25
N ASP A 140 -13.71 15.93 13.26
CA ASP A 140 -14.39 17.13 12.80
C ASP A 140 -15.52 16.79 11.83
N HIS A 141 -16.68 16.50 12.41
CA HIS A 141 -17.85 16.12 11.65
C HIS A 141 -18.37 17.24 10.73
N GLN A 142 -18.06 18.52 11.02
CA GLN A 142 -18.47 19.60 10.15
C GLN A 142 -17.59 19.64 8.91
N LEU A 143 -16.28 19.52 9.04
CA LEU A 143 -15.36 19.43 7.91
C LEU A 143 -15.71 18.24 7.00
N ILE A 144 -16.06 17.07 7.59
CA ILE A 144 -16.50 15.91 6.81
C ILE A 144 -17.75 16.24 5.98
N ARG A 145 -18.73 16.98 6.54
CA ARG A 145 -19.93 17.41 5.79
C ARG A 145 -19.60 18.41 4.69
N ASP A 146 -18.71 19.35 4.98
CA ASP A 146 -18.29 20.35 4.00
C ASP A 146 -17.57 19.71 2.80
N VAL A 147 -16.70 18.72 3.06
CA VAL A 147 -16.07 17.92 2.02
C VAL A 147 -17.10 17.04 1.29
N ALA A 148 -18.02 16.41 2.01
CA ALA A 148 -19.07 15.57 1.40
C ALA A 148 -19.96 16.35 0.43
N ALA A 149 -20.23 17.62 0.73
CA ALA A 149 -21.05 18.50 -0.12
C ALA A 149 -20.45 18.74 -1.51
N THR A 150 -19.15 18.50 -1.70
CA THR A 150 -18.48 18.60 -3.01
C THR A 150 -18.87 17.44 -3.96
N GLY A 151 -19.37 16.32 -3.43
CA GLY A 151 -19.71 15.13 -4.18
C GLY A 151 -18.52 14.35 -4.73
N LYS A 152 -17.29 14.70 -4.34
CA LYS A 152 -16.03 14.09 -4.81
C LYS A 152 -15.58 12.93 -3.92
N PRO A 153 -14.67 12.04 -4.40
CA PRO A 153 -14.09 10.98 -3.59
C PRO A 153 -13.38 11.50 -2.34
N VAL A 154 -13.51 10.76 -1.24
CA VAL A 154 -12.95 11.13 0.07
C VAL A 154 -12.01 10.03 0.57
N ILE A 155 -10.82 10.42 1.01
CA ILE A 155 -9.85 9.57 1.69
C ILE A 155 -9.74 10.06 3.13
N MET A 156 -9.90 9.17 4.14
CA MET A 156 -9.80 9.54 5.56
C MET A 156 -8.72 8.75 6.26
N SER A 157 -7.79 9.41 6.94
CA SER A 157 -6.82 8.75 7.83
C SER A 157 -7.37 8.56 9.24
N THR A 158 -6.95 7.47 9.90
CA THR A 158 -7.52 7.02 11.18
C THR A 158 -6.51 7.01 12.33
N GLY A 159 -5.40 7.76 12.21
CA GLY A 159 -4.35 7.81 13.22
C GLY A 159 -4.86 8.42 14.54
N GLY A 160 -4.56 7.73 15.66
CA GLY A 160 -4.98 8.17 16.99
C GLY A 160 -6.46 7.99 17.32
N ALA A 161 -7.29 7.66 16.33
CA ALA A 161 -8.73 7.49 16.55
C ALA A 161 -9.07 6.09 17.09
N THR A 162 -10.07 6.04 17.95
CA THR A 162 -10.70 4.79 18.42
C THR A 162 -11.66 4.23 17.37
N LEU A 163 -11.99 2.94 17.46
CA LEU A 163 -12.93 2.31 16.55
C LEU A 163 -14.32 3.00 16.53
N PRO A 164 -14.91 3.40 17.66
CA PRO A 164 -16.13 4.21 17.67
C PRO A 164 -16.01 5.54 16.92
N GLU A 165 -14.93 6.30 17.12
CA GLU A 165 -14.71 7.57 16.40
C GLU A 165 -14.60 7.37 14.88
N ILE A 166 -13.93 6.31 14.43
CA ILE A 166 -13.88 5.93 13.03
C ILE A 166 -15.28 5.59 12.51
N ALA A 167 -16.06 4.82 13.28
CA ALA A 167 -17.42 4.46 12.91
C ALA A 167 -18.34 5.69 12.81
N ASP A 168 -18.19 6.64 13.72
CA ASP A 168 -18.94 7.90 13.69
C ASP A 168 -18.58 8.75 12.48
N ALA A 169 -17.28 8.90 12.16
CA ALA A 169 -16.82 9.62 10.97
C ALA A 169 -17.35 8.99 9.67
N VAL A 170 -17.26 7.66 9.55
CA VAL A 170 -17.81 6.89 8.42
C VAL A 170 -19.34 7.08 8.30
N LYS A 171 -20.05 7.08 9.43
CA LYS A 171 -21.49 7.32 9.46
C LYS A 171 -21.81 8.74 9.00
N VAL A 172 -21.09 9.74 9.49
CA VAL A 172 -21.28 11.16 9.08
C VAL A 172 -21.05 11.32 7.58
N ALA A 173 -19.96 10.77 7.03
CA ALA A 173 -19.68 10.79 5.60
C ALA A 173 -20.81 10.15 4.78
N LYS A 174 -21.30 8.99 5.21
CA LYS A 174 -22.41 8.28 4.57
C LYS A 174 -23.70 9.08 4.60
N ASP A 175 -24.05 9.62 5.76
CA ASP A 175 -25.28 10.39 5.94
C ASP A 175 -25.24 11.71 5.16
N ALA A 176 -24.03 12.28 4.95
CA ALA A 176 -23.79 13.45 4.12
C ALA A 176 -23.70 13.15 2.61
N GLY A 177 -23.86 11.87 2.18
CA GLY A 177 -23.96 11.51 0.77
C GLY A 177 -22.66 11.06 0.11
N VAL A 178 -21.56 10.88 0.85
CA VAL A 178 -20.32 10.30 0.29
C VAL A 178 -20.59 8.88 -0.19
N THR A 179 -20.28 8.60 -1.46
CA THR A 179 -20.41 7.27 -2.06
C THR A 179 -19.06 6.60 -2.29
N GLU A 180 -17.99 7.37 -2.44
CA GLU A 180 -16.61 6.93 -2.71
C GLU A 180 -15.73 7.31 -1.52
N LEU A 181 -15.52 6.36 -0.61
CA LEU A 181 -14.73 6.53 0.61
C LEU A 181 -13.61 5.50 0.65
N CYS A 182 -12.39 5.95 0.97
CA CYS A 182 -11.26 5.11 1.33
C CYS A 182 -10.78 5.47 2.73
N LEU A 183 -10.49 4.48 3.56
CA LEU A 183 -9.87 4.68 4.86
C LEU A 183 -8.38 4.36 4.79
N LEU A 184 -7.54 5.14 5.47
CA LEU A 184 -6.13 4.83 5.63
C LEU A 184 -5.83 4.50 7.08
N LYS A 185 -5.36 3.27 7.34
CA LYS A 185 -4.70 2.98 8.61
C LYS A 185 -3.52 3.93 8.77
N CYS A 186 -3.44 4.59 9.89
CA CYS A 186 -2.38 5.55 10.18
C CYS A 186 -1.87 5.38 11.62
N THR A 187 -0.61 5.74 11.85
CA THR A 187 -0.02 5.91 13.19
C THR A 187 0.60 7.30 13.24
N SER A 188 -0.01 8.18 14.05
CA SER A 188 0.36 9.59 14.15
C SER A 188 1.55 9.81 15.10
N THR A 189 2.68 9.14 14.79
CA THR A 189 3.99 9.30 15.43
C THR A 189 5.03 9.51 14.33
N TYR A 190 5.98 10.42 14.54
CA TYR A 190 6.87 10.93 13.50
C TYR A 190 8.35 10.87 13.93
N PRO A 191 9.20 9.92 13.44
CA PRO A 191 8.80 8.74 12.67
C PRO A 191 8.06 7.72 13.53
N ALA A 192 7.20 6.91 12.92
CA ALA A 192 6.49 5.84 13.61
C ALA A 192 7.38 4.59 13.76
N PRO A 193 7.50 3.99 14.96
CA PRO A 193 8.17 2.71 15.11
C PRO A 193 7.33 1.58 14.52
N ALA A 194 7.98 0.60 13.88
CA ALA A 194 7.31 -0.45 13.11
C ALA A 194 6.35 -1.31 13.96
N ASP A 195 6.66 -1.53 15.24
CA ASP A 195 5.84 -2.30 16.18
C ASP A 195 4.53 -1.61 16.57
N SER A 196 4.41 -0.30 16.32
CA SER A 196 3.18 0.48 16.56
C SER A 196 2.19 0.46 15.39
N ILE A 197 2.60 -0.03 14.20
CA ILE A 197 1.80 0.13 12.97
C ILE A 197 0.58 -0.78 12.92
N ASN A 198 0.69 -2.03 13.40
CA ASN A 198 -0.44 -2.96 13.45
C ASN A 198 -1.14 -3.15 12.09
N LEU A 199 -0.40 -3.55 11.05
CA LEU A 199 -0.92 -3.70 9.68
C LEU A 199 -2.15 -4.62 9.56
N ARG A 200 -2.35 -5.57 10.48
CA ARG A 200 -3.55 -6.41 10.53
C ARG A 200 -4.84 -5.61 10.73
N THR A 201 -4.74 -4.34 11.11
CA THR A 201 -5.90 -3.43 11.18
C THR A 201 -6.46 -3.12 9.79
N ILE A 202 -5.66 -3.18 8.71
CA ILE A 202 -6.10 -2.90 7.33
C ILE A 202 -7.22 -3.87 6.90
N PRO A 203 -7.03 -5.20 6.89
CA PRO A 203 -8.11 -6.12 6.55
C PRO A 203 -9.30 -6.05 7.51
N HIS A 204 -9.09 -5.81 8.80
CA HIS A 204 -10.17 -5.64 9.77
C HIS A 204 -11.03 -4.41 9.45
N MET A 205 -10.43 -3.25 9.15
CA MET A 205 -11.18 -2.05 8.76
C MET A 205 -11.97 -2.27 7.46
N ARG A 206 -11.39 -2.98 6.48
CA ARG A 206 -12.09 -3.32 5.24
C ARG A 206 -13.34 -4.16 5.51
N GLU A 207 -13.23 -5.14 6.39
CA GLU A 207 -14.35 -6.00 6.78
C GLU A 207 -15.41 -5.21 7.57
N ALA A 208 -14.97 -4.41 8.56
CA ALA A 208 -15.87 -3.68 9.46
C ALA A 208 -16.66 -2.58 8.73
N PHE A 209 -16.06 -1.86 7.80
CA PHE A 209 -16.65 -0.69 7.14
C PHE A 209 -17.07 -0.94 5.70
N SER A 210 -16.67 -2.05 5.09
CA SER A 210 -16.98 -2.39 3.69
C SER A 210 -16.58 -1.26 2.72
N VAL A 211 -15.35 -0.73 2.87
CA VAL A 211 -14.74 0.30 2.02
C VAL A 211 -13.31 -0.10 1.63
N PRO A 212 -12.73 0.45 0.56
CA PRO A 212 -11.30 0.37 0.31
C PRO A 212 -10.47 0.87 1.49
N VAL A 213 -9.38 0.17 1.80
CA VAL A 213 -8.49 0.54 2.90
C VAL A 213 -7.04 0.53 2.43
N GLY A 214 -6.28 1.53 2.83
CA GLY A 214 -4.85 1.67 2.59
C GLY A 214 -4.06 2.00 3.84
N LEU A 215 -2.87 2.53 3.64
CA LEU A 215 -1.92 2.94 4.69
C LEU A 215 -1.49 4.40 4.47
N SER A 216 -1.56 5.22 5.53
CA SER A 216 -0.81 6.47 5.64
C SER A 216 0.37 6.19 6.59
N ASP A 217 1.57 6.19 6.03
CA ASP A 217 2.76 5.63 6.68
C ASP A 217 3.79 6.70 7.05
N HIS A 218 4.20 6.69 8.32
CA HIS A 218 5.24 7.56 8.88
C HIS A 218 6.48 6.78 9.35
N THR A 219 6.60 5.50 8.99
CA THR A 219 7.81 4.72 9.28
C THR A 219 8.96 5.12 8.36
N LEU A 220 10.18 4.85 8.78
CA LEU A 220 11.35 4.95 7.90
C LEU A 220 11.44 3.70 7.01
N GLY A 221 11.96 3.88 5.78
CA GLY A 221 12.15 2.79 4.82
C GLY A 221 10.85 2.30 4.16
N ASN A 222 10.94 1.15 3.50
CA ASN A 222 9.91 0.61 2.62
C ASN A 222 9.23 -0.66 3.15
N ASP A 223 9.72 -1.27 4.22
CA ASP A 223 9.25 -2.59 4.69
C ASP A 223 7.77 -2.57 5.06
N VAL A 224 7.36 -1.55 5.81
CA VAL A 224 5.97 -1.41 6.27
C VAL A 224 5.00 -1.13 5.13
N PRO A 225 5.23 -0.12 4.26
CA PRO A 225 4.31 0.11 3.15
C PRO A 225 4.29 -1.06 2.14
N LEU A 226 5.41 -1.75 1.90
CA LEU A 226 5.41 -2.98 1.08
C LEU A 226 4.59 -4.10 1.73
N ALA A 227 4.73 -4.31 3.03
CA ALA A 227 3.92 -5.30 3.76
C ALA A 227 2.43 -4.94 3.77
N SER A 228 2.07 -3.65 3.73
CA SER A 228 0.66 -3.22 3.66
C SER A 228 -0.05 -3.72 2.41
N VAL A 229 0.66 -3.79 1.27
CA VAL A 229 0.14 -4.34 0.02
C VAL A 229 -0.20 -5.83 0.19
N ALA A 230 0.68 -6.58 0.83
CA ALA A 230 0.50 -8.02 1.04
C ALA A 230 -0.68 -8.35 1.96
N VAL A 231 -1.05 -7.46 2.88
CA VAL A 231 -2.24 -7.63 3.72
C VAL A 231 -3.51 -7.02 3.10
N GLY A 232 -3.44 -6.55 1.85
CA GLY A 232 -4.59 -6.06 1.08
C GLY A 232 -4.83 -4.55 1.19
N GLY A 233 -3.81 -3.76 1.55
CA GLY A 233 -3.85 -2.31 1.37
C GLY A 233 -3.91 -1.95 -0.11
N CYS A 234 -4.71 -0.94 -0.48
CA CYS A 234 -4.87 -0.50 -1.87
C CYS A 234 -4.40 0.94 -2.12
N VAL A 235 -4.02 1.66 -1.08
CA VAL A 235 -3.46 3.02 -1.14
C VAL A 235 -2.26 3.08 -0.19
N ILE A 236 -1.21 3.76 -0.62
CA ILE A 236 -0.05 4.10 0.22
C ILE A 236 0.17 5.60 0.14
N GLU A 237 0.18 6.26 1.29
CA GLU A 237 0.53 7.67 1.42
C GLU A 237 1.81 7.78 2.26
N LYS A 238 2.83 8.49 1.73
CA LYS A 238 4.08 8.77 2.44
C LYS A 238 4.56 10.19 2.21
N HIS A 239 5.09 10.81 3.28
CA HIS A 239 5.74 12.11 3.20
C HIS A 239 6.94 12.07 2.26
N PHE A 240 7.11 13.14 1.49
CA PHE A 240 8.07 13.22 0.40
C PHE A 240 8.87 14.53 0.45
N VAL A 241 10.17 14.45 0.27
CA VAL A 241 11.12 15.57 0.34
C VAL A 241 12.20 15.41 -0.72
N MET A 242 12.80 16.51 -1.19
CA MET A 242 13.95 16.41 -2.12
C MET A 242 15.20 15.90 -1.42
N ASP A 243 15.50 16.39 -0.22
CA ASP A 243 16.65 15.98 0.60
C ASP A 243 16.25 15.94 2.08
N LYS A 244 16.61 14.86 2.79
CA LYS A 244 16.36 14.70 4.24
C LYS A 244 17.10 15.73 5.09
N ASN A 245 18.15 16.36 4.56
CA ASN A 245 18.87 17.44 5.21
C ASN A 245 18.17 18.81 5.10
N ASP A 246 17.08 18.89 4.35
CA ASP A 246 16.28 20.10 4.29
C ASP A 246 15.77 20.49 5.67
N GLN A 247 15.79 21.78 5.96
CA GLN A 247 15.34 22.33 7.24
C GLN A 247 13.84 22.63 7.22
N THR A 248 13.04 21.62 6.81
CA THR A 248 11.57 21.69 6.83
C THR A 248 11.00 20.91 8.00
N ALA A 249 9.75 21.15 8.34
CA ALA A 249 9.13 20.54 9.52
C ALA A 249 9.08 19.01 9.47
N ASP A 250 9.04 18.40 8.25
CA ASP A 250 8.77 16.97 8.06
C ASP A 250 9.90 16.23 7.31
N SER A 251 11.01 16.91 6.98
CA SER A 251 12.09 16.32 6.17
C SER A 251 12.69 15.06 6.79
N PHE A 252 12.84 15.02 8.10
CA PHE A 252 13.59 13.99 8.82
C PHE A 252 12.95 12.60 8.76
N PHE A 253 11.65 12.49 8.47
CA PHE A 253 10.96 11.21 8.30
C PHE A 253 10.40 11.00 6.89
N SER A 254 10.52 12.00 6.02
CA SER A 254 10.06 11.96 4.63
C SER A 254 10.95 11.08 3.75
N MET A 255 10.41 10.58 2.65
CA MET A 255 11.14 9.83 1.62
C MET A 255 11.77 10.77 0.60
N THR A 256 12.97 10.42 0.14
CA THR A 256 13.60 11.05 -1.03
C THR A 256 13.01 10.50 -2.34
N PRO A 257 13.28 11.15 -3.50
CA PRO A 257 12.86 10.64 -4.81
C PRO A 257 13.32 9.21 -5.09
N GLU A 258 14.56 8.86 -4.74
CA GLU A 258 15.09 7.50 -4.90
C GLU A 258 14.37 6.49 -4.02
N GLU A 259 14.11 6.83 -2.76
CA GLU A 259 13.37 5.95 -1.83
C GLU A 259 11.92 5.73 -2.31
N LEU A 260 11.26 6.78 -2.82
CA LEU A 260 9.90 6.68 -3.38
C LEU A 260 9.91 5.83 -4.66
N GLN A 261 10.86 6.00 -5.54
CA GLN A 261 11.01 5.17 -6.75
C GLN A 261 11.19 3.69 -6.39
N ASN A 262 12.03 3.40 -5.38
CA ASN A 262 12.24 2.05 -4.87
C ASN A 262 10.96 1.47 -4.25
N LEU A 263 10.17 2.29 -3.53
CA LEU A 263 8.86 1.90 -3.01
C LEU A 263 7.91 1.55 -4.15
N VAL A 264 7.76 2.43 -5.14
CA VAL A 264 6.89 2.19 -6.31
C VAL A 264 7.27 0.88 -7.00
N HIS A 265 8.57 0.68 -7.27
CA HIS A 265 9.06 -0.55 -7.88
C HIS A 265 8.70 -1.78 -7.04
N GLY A 266 8.97 -1.74 -5.73
CA GLY A 266 8.66 -2.83 -4.81
C GLY A 266 7.16 -3.16 -4.75
N VAL A 267 6.30 -2.15 -4.69
CA VAL A 267 4.83 -2.32 -4.74
C VAL A 267 4.43 -3.08 -6.00
N ARG A 268 4.90 -2.65 -7.18
CA ARG A 268 4.57 -3.31 -8.45
C ARG A 268 5.09 -4.76 -8.52
N GLN A 269 6.21 -5.08 -7.85
CA GLN A 269 6.69 -6.46 -7.74
C GLN A 269 5.80 -7.31 -6.82
N ILE A 270 5.37 -6.76 -5.67
CA ILE A 270 4.48 -7.49 -4.75
C ILE A 270 3.13 -7.75 -5.41
N GLU A 271 2.54 -6.77 -6.10
CA GLU A 271 1.28 -6.95 -6.84
C GLU A 271 1.34 -8.14 -7.81
N LYS A 272 2.44 -8.28 -8.56
CA LYS A 272 2.67 -9.43 -9.43
C LYS A 272 2.84 -10.73 -8.66
N ALA A 273 3.55 -10.69 -7.52
CA ALA A 273 3.84 -11.86 -6.71
C ALA A 273 2.62 -12.38 -5.94
N MET A 274 1.68 -11.49 -5.59
CA MET A 274 0.44 -11.87 -4.90
C MET A 274 -0.40 -12.85 -5.72
N GLY A 275 -0.51 -12.68 -7.03
CA GLY A 275 -1.17 -13.60 -7.94
C GLY A 275 -2.52 -14.12 -7.43
N GLN A 276 -2.78 -15.38 -7.71
CA GLN A 276 -3.96 -16.11 -7.23
C GLN A 276 -3.56 -17.49 -6.72
N VAL A 277 -4.44 -18.15 -5.96
CA VAL A 277 -4.21 -19.54 -5.54
C VAL A 277 -4.10 -20.41 -6.79
N HIS A 278 -2.93 -21.00 -7.00
CA HIS A 278 -2.63 -21.81 -8.17
C HIS A 278 -1.83 -23.04 -7.79
N TYR A 279 -2.30 -24.20 -8.20
CA TYR A 279 -1.58 -25.47 -8.13
C TYR A 279 -1.46 -26.01 -9.57
N PRO A 280 -0.25 -26.45 -10.02
CA PRO A 280 -0.11 -26.95 -11.38
C PRO A 280 -0.90 -28.26 -11.58
N ASP A 281 -1.59 -28.38 -12.71
CA ASP A 281 -2.39 -29.56 -13.06
C ASP A 281 -1.53 -30.76 -13.40
N THR A 282 -0.27 -30.53 -13.79
CA THR A 282 0.65 -31.59 -14.21
C THR A 282 1.89 -31.66 -13.31
N SER A 283 2.40 -32.86 -13.12
CA SER A 283 3.63 -33.07 -12.35
C SER A 283 4.87 -32.61 -13.14
N CYS A 284 5.78 -31.91 -12.43
CA CYS A 284 7.03 -31.45 -13.02
C CYS A 284 7.96 -32.62 -13.34
N GLN A 285 8.57 -32.63 -14.55
CA GLN A 285 9.58 -33.62 -14.96
C GLN A 285 10.83 -33.64 -14.05
N LYS A 286 11.08 -32.58 -13.29
CA LYS A 286 12.18 -32.51 -12.31
C LYS A 286 11.94 -33.36 -11.06
N ARG A 287 10.80 -34.03 -10.91
CA ARG A 287 10.51 -34.96 -9.82
C ARG A 287 11.31 -36.26 -9.98
N ARG A 288 11.11 -37.19 -9.07
CA ARG A 288 11.65 -38.55 -9.17
C ARG A 288 10.58 -39.52 -9.69
N CYS A 289 10.98 -40.57 -10.32
CA CYS A 289 10.18 -41.79 -10.55
C CYS A 289 10.98 -43.05 -10.20
N VAL A 290 10.36 -44.20 -10.33
CA VAL A 290 11.01 -45.48 -10.01
C VAL A 290 11.71 -45.99 -11.25
N TYR A 291 12.98 -46.38 -11.07
CA TYR A 291 13.85 -46.96 -12.10
C TYR A 291 14.38 -48.33 -11.70
N LEU A 292 14.62 -49.14 -12.71
CA LEU A 292 15.52 -50.29 -12.56
C LEU A 292 16.95 -49.77 -12.47
N ILE A 293 17.73 -50.34 -11.52
CA ILE A 293 19.17 -50.09 -11.36
C ILE A 293 20.01 -51.30 -11.71
N LYS A 294 19.37 -52.39 -12.11
CA LYS A 294 19.96 -53.62 -12.64
C LYS A 294 19.10 -54.16 -13.76
N ASP A 295 19.70 -54.93 -14.66
CA ASP A 295 18.96 -55.68 -15.65
C ASP A 295 18.10 -56.73 -14.95
N VAL A 296 16.92 -57.00 -15.49
CA VAL A 296 15.99 -58.03 -15.00
C VAL A 296 15.48 -58.87 -16.17
N GLU A 297 15.34 -60.18 -15.94
CA GLU A 297 14.81 -61.09 -16.94
C GLU A 297 13.29 -61.26 -16.84
N SER A 298 12.65 -61.66 -17.93
CA SER A 298 11.20 -61.94 -17.94
C SER A 298 10.83 -62.95 -16.87
N GLY A 299 9.83 -62.67 -16.06
CA GLY A 299 9.38 -63.50 -14.92
C GLY A 299 10.15 -63.27 -13.63
N GLU A 300 11.20 -62.45 -13.64
CA GLU A 300 12.00 -62.17 -12.43
C GLU A 300 11.20 -61.36 -11.42
N THR A 301 11.38 -61.65 -10.13
CA THR A 301 10.70 -60.97 -9.03
C THR A 301 11.53 -59.79 -8.54
N LEU A 302 10.94 -58.62 -8.53
CA LEU A 302 11.61 -57.38 -8.12
C LEU A 302 11.79 -57.30 -6.58
N SER A 303 12.96 -56.81 -6.19
CA SER A 303 13.32 -56.52 -4.81
C SER A 303 13.91 -55.11 -4.67
N ASN A 304 14.22 -54.71 -3.44
CA ASN A 304 14.92 -53.43 -3.19
C ASN A 304 16.28 -53.32 -3.91
N MET A 305 16.87 -54.43 -4.33
CA MET A 305 18.16 -54.46 -5.04
C MET A 305 18.03 -54.07 -6.52
N HIS A 306 16.81 -54.11 -7.07
CA HIS A 306 16.52 -53.79 -8.47
C HIS A 306 15.98 -52.39 -8.68
N LEU A 307 15.45 -51.74 -7.62
CA LEU A 307 14.66 -50.55 -7.72
C LEU A 307 15.32 -49.35 -7.03
N ARG A 308 15.23 -48.20 -7.65
CA ARG A 308 15.65 -46.93 -7.06
C ARG A 308 14.75 -45.75 -7.53
N GLN A 309 14.54 -44.82 -6.61
CA GLN A 309 13.86 -43.59 -6.89
C GLN A 309 14.86 -42.51 -7.35
N MET A 310 14.82 -42.16 -8.63
CA MET A 310 15.81 -41.26 -9.24
C MET A 310 15.16 -40.18 -10.12
N ARG A 311 15.94 -39.20 -10.51
CA ARG A 311 15.63 -38.25 -11.58
C ARG A 311 16.24 -38.74 -12.89
N PRO A 312 15.65 -38.34 -14.07
CA PRO A 312 14.50 -37.44 -14.24
C PRO A 312 13.19 -38.11 -13.86
N GLY A 313 12.17 -37.25 -13.57
CA GLY A 313 10.78 -37.66 -13.38
C GLY A 313 10.02 -37.75 -14.70
N GLY A 314 8.69 -37.80 -14.62
CA GLY A 314 7.80 -37.91 -15.79
C GLY A 314 7.44 -39.36 -16.15
N GLY A 315 8.04 -40.37 -15.48
CA GLY A 315 7.60 -41.74 -15.60
C GLY A 315 6.24 -41.98 -14.92
N GLU A 316 5.55 -43.02 -15.39
CA GLU A 316 4.20 -43.36 -14.94
C GLU A 316 4.16 -43.74 -13.44
N ILE A 317 5.19 -44.49 -12.97
CA ILE A 317 5.23 -44.98 -11.59
C ILE A 317 5.98 -43.99 -10.70
N GLN A 318 5.19 -43.30 -9.87
CA GLN A 318 5.72 -42.37 -8.90
C GLN A 318 6.40 -43.06 -7.70
N PRO A 319 7.35 -42.38 -7.00
CA PRO A 319 8.05 -42.93 -5.84
C PRO A 319 7.17 -43.54 -4.76
N LYS A 320 5.98 -43.03 -4.53
CA LYS A 320 5.01 -43.52 -3.53
C LYS A 320 4.57 -44.96 -3.77
N HIS A 321 4.72 -45.44 -5.01
CA HIS A 321 4.32 -46.80 -5.38
C HIS A 321 5.46 -47.80 -5.26
N LEU A 322 6.70 -47.39 -4.91
CA LEU A 322 7.85 -48.32 -4.81
C LEU A 322 7.58 -49.52 -3.90
N PRO A 323 6.96 -49.37 -2.71
CA PRO A 323 6.67 -50.52 -1.86
C PRO A 323 5.77 -51.58 -2.52
N SER A 324 4.85 -51.15 -3.40
CA SER A 324 3.93 -52.05 -4.09
C SER A 324 4.55 -52.78 -5.30
N LEU A 325 5.77 -52.43 -5.69
CA LEU A 325 6.51 -53.07 -6.76
C LEU A 325 7.39 -54.22 -6.25
N ILE A 326 7.73 -54.17 -4.98
CA ILE A 326 8.55 -55.21 -4.37
C ILE A 326 7.73 -56.52 -4.31
N GLY A 327 8.30 -57.61 -4.81
CA GLY A 327 7.62 -58.90 -4.90
C GLY A 327 6.79 -59.09 -6.17
N ARG A 328 6.63 -58.08 -7.04
CA ARG A 328 6.01 -58.20 -8.36
C ARG A 328 6.97 -58.85 -9.35
N ARG A 329 6.43 -59.56 -10.33
CA ARG A 329 7.17 -60.15 -11.46
C ARG A 329 7.06 -59.29 -12.69
N VAL A 330 8.17 -59.09 -13.41
CA VAL A 330 8.16 -58.41 -14.70
C VAL A 330 7.75 -59.40 -15.80
N ASN A 331 7.02 -58.89 -16.80
CA ASN A 331 6.52 -59.73 -17.90
C ASN A 331 7.44 -59.77 -19.13
N LYS A 332 8.55 -59.03 -19.10
CA LYS A 332 9.58 -58.97 -20.14
C LYS A 332 10.94 -58.63 -19.56
N SER A 333 12.01 -58.95 -20.25
CA SER A 333 13.37 -58.54 -19.87
C SER A 333 13.52 -57.02 -20.08
N LEU A 334 14.08 -56.34 -19.05
CA LEU A 334 14.23 -54.88 -19.01
C LEU A 334 15.65 -54.52 -18.56
N PRO A 335 16.34 -53.57 -19.25
CA PRO A 335 17.70 -53.17 -18.86
C PRO A 335 17.67 -52.16 -17.70
N ALA A 336 18.78 -52.06 -16.98
CA ALA A 336 19.05 -51.03 -16.02
C ALA A 336 18.86 -49.65 -16.66
N GLY A 337 18.31 -48.66 -15.90
CA GLY A 337 17.94 -47.36 -16.39
C GLY A 337 16.51 -47.25 -16.92
N THR A 338 15.77 -48.35 -17.00
CA THR A 338 14.37 -48.34 -17.42
C THR A 338 13.48 -47.62 -16.40
N GLN A 339 12.69 -46.64 -16.84
CA GLN A 339 11.54 -46.10 -16.09
C GLN A 339 10.40 -47.13 -16.16
N LEU A 340 10.07 -47.75 -15.02
CA LEU A 340 9.02 -48.77 -14.97
C LEU A 340 7.63 -48.15 -15.24
N LYS A 341 6.80 -48.93 -15.95
CA LYS A 341 5.39 -48.65 -16.21
C LYS A 341 4.54 -49.77 -15.58
N TRP A 342 3.27 -49.53 -15.39
CA TRP A 342 2.34 -50.53 -14.84
C TRP A 342 2.18 -51.72 -15.78
N GLU A 343 2.31 -51.53 -17.10
CA GLU A 343 2.28 -52.60 -18.12
C GLU A 343 3.48 -53.54 -18.10
N ASP A 344 4.55 -53.23 -17.37
CA ASP A 344 5.77 -54.07 -17.28
C ASP A 344 5.64 -55.24 -16.29
N PHE A 345 4.49 -55.35 -15.63
CA PHE A 345 4.24 -56.38 -14.61
C PHE A 345 3.20 -57.40 -15.03
N CYS A 346 3.36 -58.66 -14.47
CA CYS A 346 2.36 -59.69 -14.59
C CYS A 346 1.18 -59.47 -13.62
#